data_bf6a24eb921294add8bccda074847123
#
_entry.id   bf6a24eb921294add8bccda074847123
#
_cell.length_a   1.000
_cell.length_b   1.000
_cell.length_c   1.000
_cell.angle_alpha   90.00
_cell.angle_beta   90.00
_cell.angle_gamma   90.00
#
_symmetry.space_group_name_H-M   'P 1'
#
loop_
_entity.id
_entity.type
_entity.pdbx_description
1 polymer ?
#
loop_
_entity_poly.entity_id
_entity_poly.type
_entity_poly.pdbx_seq_one_letter_code
_entity_poly.pdbx_strand_id
1 'polypeptide(L)'
;RSRRADHQRSPELPYGRLILRPSGRVSDLFFMPGYGPGVFIFTVLEADMTQDIHAQKILILDFGSQYTQLIARRVREIGVFSEIRAFDMSEEEIREYAPAGIILAGGPESVTAAGSPRAPECVFTLGVPVLGICYGMQTMAEQLGGKVEGSNLREFGYAQIQIENDSKFVRDIKDHVSPEGKSLLDVWMSHGDKVVRMPEGFQIVASTPSCPIAAMSCDEKNLFGVQFHPEVTHSLQGKRLLERFVLDTCGCEALWTPAKIIEDQIAKVRAQVGTQKVLLGLSGGVDSSVVAALLHRAIGDQLTCVFVDNGLLRKNEGDMVMEMFAKNMGVKVIRANAEELFLGKLAGVADPEAKRKIIGATFIEVFDDEASKLKDVPFLAQGTIYPDVIESAAAKTGKAHVIKSHHNVGGLPEDMKMSLVEPLRELFKDEVRKIGLELGLPYDMVYRHPFPGPGLGVRILGEVKKEYADILREADAIFLEELHAADWYHKTSQAFAVFIPQKSVGVVGDGRRYEWVIALRAVETIDFMTARWAHLPYELLEKVSNRIINEIEHVSRVAYDVSSKPPATIEWE
;
A
#
# COMPACT_ATOMS: atom_id res chain seq x y z
N ARG A 1 -28.13 14.85 63.63
CA ARG A 1 -26.97 15.12 64.53
C ARG A 1 -25.73 15.22 63.67
N SER A 2 -25.24 16.45 63.67
CA SER A 2 -24.02 16.97 63.07
C SER A 2 -22.73 16.31 63.53
N ARG A 3 -21.75 16.24 62.68
CA ARG A 3 -20.36 16.60 63.08
C ARG A 3 -19.61 17.11 61.85
N ARG A 4 -19.16 18.37 62.02
CA ARG A 4 -18.14 19.05 61.20
C ARG A 4 -16.80 18.35 61.41
N ALA A 5 -15.97 18.30 60.36
CA ALA A 5 -14.55 18.04 60.48
C ALA A 5 -13.80 19.11 59.69
N ASP A 6 -12.79 19.65 60.34
CA ASP A 6 -12.01 20.85 60.07
C ASP A 6 -11.21 20.82 58.76
N HIS A 7 -11.14 21.97 58.12
CA HIS A 7 -10.16 22.35 57.12
C HIS A 7 -8.79 22.60 57.77
N GLN A 8 -7.80 21.75 57.49
CA GLN A 8 -6.41 22.16 57.63
C GLN A 8 -5.90 22.64 56.27
N ARG A 9 -5.50 23.91 56.21
CA ARG A 9 -4.80 24.56 55.12
C ARG A 9 -3.35 24.08 55.09
N SER A 10 -2.90 23.53 53.95
CA SER A 10 -1.48 23.36 53.63
C SER A 10 -0.93 24.62 52.96
N PRO A 11 0.34 24.99 53.17
CA PRO A 11 0.91 26.22 52.65
C PRO A 11 1.16 26.19 51.15
N GLU A 12 0.77 27.29 50.49
CA GLU A 12 1.02 27.53 49.07
C GLU A 12 2.52 27.73 48.81
N LEU A 13 3.06 26.95 47.86
CA LEU A 13 4.37 27.19 47.26
C LEU A 13 4.20 28.03 45.99
N PRO A 14 5.08 29.00 45.70
CA PRO A 14 4.94 29.91 44.57
C PRO A 14 5.26 29.23 43.22
N TYR A 15 4.44 29.59 42.27
CA TYR A 15 4.25 29.05 40.94
C TYR A 15 5.44 29.06 39.99
N GLY A 16 5.71 27.92 39.40
CA GLY A 16 6.26 27.79 38.05
C GLY A 16 5.32 26.92 37.22
N ARG A 17 4.74 27.45 36.18
CA ARG A 17 3.86 26.71 35.28
C ARG A 17 4.73 25.81 34.38
N LEU A 18 4.70 24.50 34.63
CA LEU A 18 5.32 23.51 33.79
C LEU A 18 4.37 23.23 32.62
N ILE A 19 4.76 23.60 31.40
CA ILE A 19 4.07 23.17 30.17
C ILE A 19 4.77 21.90 29.71
N LEU A 20 4.23 20.75 30.07
CA LEU A 20 4.65 19.47 29.53
C LEU A 20 4.05 19.31 28.12
N ARG A 21 4.91 19.27 27.11
CA ARG A 21 4.54 18.69 25.81
C ARG A 21 4.73 17.16 25.91
N PRO A 22 3.82 16.35 25.36
CA PRO A 22 3.97 14.91 25.34
C PRO A 22 5.05 14.48 24.34
N SER A 23 5.96 13.67 24.77
CA SER A 23 7.12 13.02 24.13
C SER A 23 8.48 13.68 24.43
N GLY A 24 9.21 13.06 25.35
CA GLY A 24 10.61 13.34 25.59
C GLY A 24 11.04 12.82 26.96
N ARG A 25 11.87 11.80 27.03
CA ARG A 25 12.49 11.36 28.26
C ARG A 25 13.46 12.43 28.75
N VAL A 26 13.30 12.86 30.01
CA VAL A 26 14.28 13.70 30.70
C VAL A 26 15.36 12.77 31.23
N SER A 27 16.54 12.81 30.63
CA SER A 27 17.76 12.26 31.23
C SER A 27 18.75 13.39 31.42
N ASP A 28 19.22 13.52 32.68
CA ASP A 28 20.31 14.31 33.19
C ASP A 28 20.09 15.80 33.49
N LEU A 29 19.86 16.07 34.76
CA LEU A 29 20.02 17.40 35.37
C LEU A 29 21.52 17.63 35.69
N PHE A 30 22.16 18.58 35.01
CA PHE A 30 23.47 19.09 35.41
C PHE A 30 23.32 20.33 36.26
N PHE A 31 23.89 20.28 37.49
CA PHE A 31 24.04 21.44 38.38
C PHE A 31 25.35 22.15 38.07
N MET A 32 25.33 23.41 37.69
CA MET A 32 26.52 24.28 37.70
C MET A 32 26.56 25.13 38.97
N PRO A 33 27.60 25.08 39.79
CA PRO A 33 27.72 25.95 40.96
C PRO A 33 28.24 27.32 40.52
N GLY A 34 27.47 28.38 40.84
CA GLY A 34 27.93 29.75 40.62
C GLY A 34 26.86 30.81 40.30
N TYR A 35 25.60 30.46 40.12
CA TYR A 35 24.54 31.40 39.90
C TYR A 35 23.49 31.34 41.01
N GLY A 36 23.05 32.52 41.49
CA GLY A 36 22.10 32.66 42.57
C GLY A 36 20.72 32.05 42.22
N PRO A 37 19.83 31.89 43.22
CA PRO A 37 18.59 31.16 43.06
C PRO A 37 17.64 31.92 42.09
N GLY A 38 17.44 31.35 40.92
CA GLY A 38 16.40 31.82 39.99
C GLY A 38 16.67 31.75 38.48
N VAL A 39 17.87 31.35 38.03
CA VAL A 39 18.13 31.24 36.58
C VAL A 39 18.42 29.79 36.21
N PHE A 40 17.46 29.14 35.59
CA PHE A 40 17.64 27.85 34.96
C PHE A 40 17.91 28.06 33.47
N ILE A 41 19.14 27.88 33.04
CA ILE A 41 19.49 27.83 31.61
C ILE A 41 19.30 26.39 31.16
N PHE A 42 18.22 26.12 30.47
CA PHE A 42 18.04 24.84 29.76
C PHE A 42 18.84 24.93 28.46
N THR A 43 20.02 24.35 28.43
CA THR A 43 20.68 24.03 27.16
C THR A 43 20.02 22.74 26.67
N VAL A 44 19.03 22.87 25.78
CA VAL A 44 18.57 21.73 24.99
C VAL A 44 19.70 21.46 24.01
N LEU A 45 20.52 20.45 24.32
CA LEU A 45 21.33 19.80 23.30
C LEU A 45 20.34 19.13 22.35
N GLU A 46 19.99 19.80 21.25
CA GLU A 46 19.44 19.16 20.05
C GLU A 46 20.55 18.28 19.45
N ALA A 47 20.75 17.13 20.06
CA ALA A 47 21.37 15.98 19.44
C ALA A 47 20.27 14.96 19.19
N ASP A 48 19.21 15.35 18.54
CA ASP A 48 18.39 14.42 17.79
C ASP A 48 19.00 14.39 16.38
N MET A 49 20.11 13.67 16.24
CA MET A 49 20.51 13.12 14.97
C MET A 49 19.37 12.20 14.59
N THR A 50 18.48 12.66 13.71
CA THR A 50 17.44 11.83 13.11
C THR A 50 18.12 10.58 12.59
N GLN A 51 17.89 9.46 13.27
CA GLN A 51 18.50 8.19 12.94
C GLN A 51 18.05 7.84 11.53
N ASP A 52 19.00 7.74 10.60
CA ASP A 52 18.70 7.46 9.19
C ASP A 52 17.95 6.13 9.07
N ILE A 53 16.66 6.21 8.72
CA ILE A 53 15.77 5.05 8.58
C ILE A 53 16.14 4.15 7.41
N HIS A 54 17.05 4.60 6.52
CA HIS A 54 17.59 3.86 5.38
C HIS A 54 19.00 3.30 5.65
N ALA A 55 19.60 3.58 6.82
CA ALA A 55 20.96 3.14 7.14
C ALA A 55 21.12 1.61 7.12
N GLN A 56 20.09 0.91 7.58
CA GLN A 56 20.04 -0.55 7.59
C GLN A 56 18.91 -1.00 6.66
N LYS A 57 19.27 -1.52 5.49
CA LYS A 57 18.32 -1.82 4.42
C LYS A 57 18.55 -3.20 3.82
N ILE A 58 17.46 -3.84 3.43
CA ILE A 58 17.48 -5.15 2.77
C ILE A 58 17.33 -4.95 1.26
N LEU A 59 18.28 -5.48 0.50
CA LEU A 59 18.21 -5.55 -0.95
C LEU A 59 17.46 -6.82 -1.36
N ILE A 60 16.47 -6.68 -2.24
CA ILE A 60 15.73 -7.80 -2.80
C ILE A 60 16.01 -7.86 -4.30
N LEU A 61 16.67 -8.93 -4.75
CA LEU A 61 16.92 -9.17 -6.16
C LEU A 61 15.75 -9.96 -6.77
N ASP A 62 15.10 -9.35 -7.77
CA ASP A 62 13.91 -9.87 -8.42
C ASP A 62 14.24 -10.69 -9.66
N PHE A 63 13.87 -11.97 -9.66
CA PHE A 63 13.98 -12.87 -10.78
C PHE A 63 12.67 -13.03 -11.58
N GLY A 64 11.72 -12.11 -11.39
CA GLY A 64 10.44 -12.08 -12.10
C GLY A 64 9.29 -12.76 -11.36
N SER A 65 9.40 -12.98 -10.05
CA SER A 65 8.30 -13.56 -9.26
C SER A 65 7.19 -12.56 -9.02
N GLN A 66 5.95 -13.03 -9.15
CA GLN A 66 4.78 -12.26 -8.70
C GLN A 66 4.76 -11.98 -7.19
N TYR A 67 5.55 -12.70 -6.39
CA TYR A 67 5.61 -12.55 -4.94
C TYR A 67 6.72 -11.61 -4.45
N THR A 68 7.58 -11.07 -5.34
CA THR A 68 8.70 -10.22 -4.94
C THR A 68 8.26 -8.98 -4.16
N GLN A 69 7.18 -8.32 -4.59
CA GLN A 69 6.62 -7.18 -3.85
C GLN A 69 6.11 -7.57 -2.46
N LEU A 70 5.62 -8.79 -2.30
CA LEU A 70 5.15 -9.30 -1.00
C LEU A 70 6.33 -9.52 -0.04
N ILE A 71 7.47 -10.01 -0.53
CA ILE A 71 8.71 -10.12 0.26
C ILE A 71 9.10 -8.73 0.81
N ALA A 72 9.14 -7.71 -0.07
CA ALA A 72 9.47 -6.34 0.33
C ALA A 72 8.52 -5.80 1.40
N ARG A 73 7.22 -6.00 1.22
CA ARG A 73 6.20 -5.61 2.20
C ARG A 73 6.40 -6.30 3.55
N ARG A 74 6.70 -7.61 3.57
CA ARG A 74 6.94 -8.35 4.82
C ARG A 74 8.15 -7.81 5.56
N VAL A 75 9.25 -7.49 4.87
CA VAL A 75 10.42 -6.86 5.48
C VAL A 75 10.06 -5.50 6.09
N ARG A 76 9.26 -4.68 5.41
CA ARG A 76 8.82 -3.38 5.91
C ARG A 76 7.81 -3.48 7.05
N GLU A 77 6.96 -4.50 7.06
CA GLU A 77 6.08 -4.81 8.19
C GLU A 77 6.86 -5.19 9.47
N ILE A 78 8.09 -5.70 9.33
CA ILE A 78 9.03 -5.96 10.44
C ILE A 78 9.65 -4.64 10.95
N GLY A 79 9.56 -3.57 10.19
CA GLY A 79 10.08 -2.25 10.53
C GLY A 79 11.44 -1.95 9.92
N VAL A 80 11.84 -2.62 8.85
CA VAL A 80 13.12 -2.40 8.15
C VAL A 80 12.87 -1.99 6.70
N PHE A 81 13.61 -1.00 6.22
CA PHE A 81 13.52 -0.59 4.83
C PHE A 81 14.01 -1.67 3.88
N SER A 82 13.31 -1.86 2.77
CA SER A 82 13.68 -2.80 1.72
C SER A 82 13.45 -2.21 0.34
N GLU A 83 14.29 -2.58 -0.60
CA GLU A 83 14.17 -2.14 -2.00
C GLU A 83 14.30 -3.31 -2.96
N ILE A 84 13.47 -3.31 -4.00
CA ILE A 84 13.47 -4.31 -5.06
C ILE A 84 14.32 -3.77 -6.21
N ARG A 85 15.30 -4.56 -6.66
CA ARG A 85 16.13 -4.32 -7.84
C ARG A 85 16.14 -5.55 -8.75
N ALA A 86 16.42 -5.34 -10.03
CA ALA A 86 16.55 -6.45 -10.97
C ALA A 86 17.73 -7.35 -10.60
N PHE A 87 17.62 -8.64 -10.92
CA PHE A 87 18.64 -9.66 -10.62
C PHE A 87 20.00 -9.37 -11.24
N ASP A 88 20.05 -8.61 -12.33
CA ASP A 88 21.23 -8.24 -13.10
C ASP A 88 21.87 -6.91 -12.65
N MET A 89 21.54 -6.45 -11.45
CA MET A 89 22.19 -5.29 -10.81
C MET A 89 23.71 -5.49 -10.77
N SER A 90 24.48 -4.47 -11.15
CA SER A 90 25.93 -4.58 -11.17
C SER A 90 26.55 -4.66 -9.77
N GLU A 91 27.77 -5.22 -9.69
CA GLU A 91 28.51 -5.31 -8.42
C GLU A 91 28.75 -3.92 -7.81
N GLU A 92 29.05 -2.91 -8.64
CA GLU A 92 29.29 -1.55 -8.19
C GLU A 92 28.03 -0.95 -7.54
N GLU A 93 26.87 -1.12 -8.16
CA GLU A 93 25.59 -0.68 -7.63
C GLU A 93 25.23 -1.38 -6.32
N ILE A 94 25.49 -2.70 -6.19
CA ILE A 94 25.24 -3.46 -4.96
C ILE A 94 26.14 -2.96 -3.83
N ARG A 95 27.42 -2.69 -4.12
CA ARG A 95 28.36 -2.17 -3.12
C ARG A 95 28.02 -0.74 -2.70
N GLU A 96 27.62 0.12 -3.64
CA GLU A 96 27.15 1.47 -3.35
C GLU A 96 25.85 1.46 -2.53
N TYR A 97 24.94 0.54 -2.86
CA TYR A 97 23.70 0.35 -2.10
C TYR A 97 23.99 -0.03 -0.64
N ALA A 98 25.08 -0.72 -0.35
CA ALA A 98 25.50 -1.14 0.98
C ALA A 98 24.40 -1.85 1.79
N PRO A 99 23.86 -2.99 1.32
CA PRO A 99 22.78 -3.70 2.01
C PRO A 99 23.25 -4.30 3.33
N ALA A 100 22.39 -4.30 4.36
CA ALA A 100 22.61 -5.05 5.59
C ALA A 100 22.36 -6.56 5.39
N GLY A 101 21.55 -6.92 4.39
CA GLY A 101 21.27 -8.28 3.97
C GLY A 101 20.65 -8.31 2.59
N ILE A 102 20.72 -9.46 1.92
CA ILE A 102 20.20 -9.65 0.56
C ILE A 102 19.18 -10.79 0.55
N ILE A 103 18.04 -10.58 -0.11
CA ILE A 103 17.06 -11.63 -0.39
C ILE A 103 17.05 -11.88 -1.89
N LEU A 104 17.28 -13.14 -2.29
CA LEU A 104 17.09 -13.61 -3.66
C LEU A 104 15.65 -14.11 -3.78
N ALA A 105 14.84 -13.41 -4.54
CA ALA A 105 13.40 -13.70 -4.68
C ALA A 105 13.17 -14.99 -5.53
N GLY A 106 11.92 -15.39 -5.65
CA GLY A 106 11.50 -16.43 -6.58
C GLY A 106 11.57 -15.98 -8.03
N GLY A 107 11.30 -16.90 -8.96
CA GLY A 107 11.26 -16.63 -10.40
C GLY A 107 10.43 -17.69 -11.13
N PRO A 108 9.89 -17.38 -12.32
CA PRO A 108 9.09 -18.31 -13.11
C PRO A 108 9.94 -19.29 -13.93
N GLU A 109 11.21 -19.01 -14.09
CA GLU A 109 12.13 -19.76 -14.95
C GLU A 109 12.68 -21.00 -14.25
N SER A 110 13.18 -21.98 -15.04
CA SER A 110 13.97 -23.08 -14.50
C SER A 110 15.44 -22.67 -14.42
N VAL A 111 16.06 -22.87 -13.27
CA VAL A 111 17.49 -22.56 -13.08
C VAL A 111 18.39 -23.46 -13.95
N THR A 112 17.88 -24.59 -14.41
CA THR A 112 18.62 -25.53 -15.30
C THR A 112 18.54 -25.13 -16.77
N ALA A 113 17.71 -24.17 -17.15
CA ALA A 113 17.60 -23.69 -18.52
C ALA A 113 18.82 -22.85 -18.91
N ALA A 114 19.23 -22.99 -20.19
CA ALA A 114 20.33 -22.18 -20.72
C ALA A 114 19.96 -20.70 -20.73
N GLY A 115 20.83 -19.85 -20.16
CA GLY A 115 20.61 -18.41 -20.07
C GLY A 115 19.63 -17.98 -18.97
N SER A 116 19.27 -18.88 -18.05
CA SER A 116 18.42 -18.56 -16.90
C SER A 116 19.05 -17.44 -16.02
N PRO A 117 18.23 -16.57 -15.42
CA PRO A 117 18.70 -15.50 -14.55
C PRO A 117 19.60 -16.00 -13.43
N ARG A 118 20.70 -15.27 -13.15
CA ARG A 118 21.65 -15.57 -12.08
C ARG A 118 21.87 -14.34 -11.21
N ALA A 119 22.10 -14.57 -9.91
CA ALA A 119 22.55 -13.48 -9.04
C ALA A 119 23.99 -13.07 -9.40
N PRO A 120 24.36 -11.78 -9.22
CA PRO A 120 25.77 -11.38 -9.32
C PRO A 120 26.64 -12.15 -8.33
N GLU A 121 27.82 -12.62 -8.75
CA GLU A 121 28.70 -13.45 -7.91
C GLU A 121 29.11 -12.75 -6.60
N CYS A 122 29.21 -11.42 -6.63
CA CYS A 122 29.54 -10.62 -5.46
C CYS A 122 28.54 -10.81 -4.30
N VAL A 123 27.29 -11.17 -4.58
CA VAL A 123 26.25 -11.42 -3.56
C VAL A 123 26.71 -12.46 -2.53
N PHE A 124 27.41 -13.49 -2.98
CA PHE A 124 27.86 -14.58 -2.11
C PHE A 124 29.24 -14.33 -1.46
N THR A 125 29.93 -13.26 -1.88
CA THR A 125 31.29 -12.92 -1.40
C THR A 125 31.35 -11.58 -0.66
N LEU A 126 30.26 -10.82 -0.65
CA LEU A 126 30.18 -9.50 -0.02
C LEU A 126 30.26 -9.56 1.51
N GLY A 127 29.99 -10.72 2.10
CA GLY A 127 30.06 -10.93 3.57
C GLY A 127 28.79 -10.52 4.33
N VAL A 128 27.72 -10.13 3.63
CA VAL A 128 26.40 -9.87 4.24
C VAL A 128 25.53 -11.13 4.20
N PRO A 129 24.56 -11.29 5.14
CA PRO A 129 23.64 -12.41 5.12
C PRO A 129 22.81 -12.46 3.83
N VAL A 130 22.59 -13.68 3.31
CA VAL A 130 21.78 -13.91 2.10
C VAL A 130 20.71 -14.96 2.36
N LEU A 131 19.47 -14.67 1.97
CA LEU A 131 18.33 -15.60 1.99
C LEU A 131 17.84 -15.83 0.56
N GLY A 132 17.93 -17.06 0.07
CA GLY A 132 17.32 -17.49 -1.21
C GLY A 132 15.94 -18.09 -0.98
N ILE A 133 14.93 -17.59 -1.71
CA ILE A 133 13.54 -18.08 -1.65
C ILE A 133 13.19 -18.72 -2.98
N CYS A 134 12.78 -19.99 -2.98
CA CYS A 134 12.36 -20.76 -4.15
C CYS A 134 13.44 -20.74 -5.26
N TYR A 135 13.24 -20.02 -6.36
CA TYR A 135 14.26 -19.83 -7.40
C TYR A 135 15.56 -19.25 -6.84
N GLY A 136 15.49 -18.32 -5.88
CA GLY A 136 16.65 -17.73 -5.21
C GLY A 136 17.49 -18.75 -4.46
N MET A 137 16.88 -19.77 -3.83
CA MET A 137 17.59 -20.91 -3.24
C MET A 137 18.25 -21.78 -4.32
N GLN A 138 17.55 -22.02 -5.42
CA GLN A 138 18.05 -22.86 -6.52
C GLN A 138 19.24 -22.21 -7.22
N THR A 139 19.17 -20.90 -7.53
CA THR A 139 20.30 -20.18 -8.14
C THR A 139 21.50 -20.11 -7.20
N MET A 140 21.27 -19.91 -5.89
CA MET A 140 22.33 -19.99 -4.88
C MET A 140 23.00 -21.37 -4.87
N ALA A 141 22.22 -22.45 -4.89
CA ALA A 141 22.77 -23.81 -4.91
C ALA A 141 23.63 -24.07 -6.15
N GLU A 142 23.15 -23.75 -7.36
CA GLU A 142 23.89 -23.94 -8.61
C GLU A 142 25.18 -23.11 -8.66
N GLN A 143 25.11 -21.81 -8.30
CA GLN A 143 26.27 -20.91 -8.36
C GLN A 143 27.36 -21.26 -7.34
N LEU A 144 27.01 -21.90 -6.23
CA LEU A 144 27.96 -22.32 -5.20
C LEU A 144 28.43 -23.78 -5.37
N GLY A 145 28.11 -24.44 -6.51
CA GLY A 145 28.62 -25.77 -6.85
C GLY A 145 27.73 -26.93 -6.38
N GLY A 146 26.51 -26.66 -5.95
CA GLY A 146 25.46 -27.65 -5.75
C GLY A 146 24.91 -28.21 -7.05
N LYS A 147 23.70 -28.76 -7.04
CA LYS A 147 22.99 -29.23 -8.24
C LYS A 147 21.48 -29.08 -8.06
N VAL A 148 20.82 -28.59 -9.09
CA VAL A 148 19.37 -28.52 -9.22
C VAL A 148 18.91 -29.42 -10.34
N GLU A 149 17.82 -30.12 -10.17
CA GLU A 149 17.21 -30.95 -11.21
C GLU A 149 15.72 -30.64 -11.34
N GLY A 150 15.21 -30.68 -12.57
CA GLY A 150 13.79 -30.67 -12.84
C GLY A 150 13.11 -31.88 -12.21
N SER A 151 11.98 -31.67 -11.56
CA SER A 151 11.20 -32.75 -10.96
C SER A 151 9.96 -33.05 -11.79
N ASN A 152 9.70 -34.35 -12.04
CA ASN A 152 8.42 -34.80 -12.58
C ASN A 152 7.26 -34.64 -11.58
N LEU A 153 7.59 -34.47 -10.30
CA LEU A 153 6.65 -34.20 -9.22
C LEU A 153 6.75 -32.70 -8.90
N ARG A 154 5.76 -31.95 -9.35
CA ARG A 154 5.61 -30.54 -8.99
C ARG A 154 4.93 -30.43 -7.65
N GLU A 155 5.37 -29.48 -6.82
CA GLU A 155 4.76 -29.19 -5.53
C GLU A 155 4.15 -27.80 -5.55
N PHE A 156 2.80 -27.75 -5.49
CA PHE A 156 2.04 -26.52 -5.41
C PHE A 156 1.04 -26.61 -4.28
N GLY A 157 1.04 -25.61 -3.42
CA GLY A 157 0.09 -25.52 -2.31
C GLY A 157 0.69 -25.85 -0.96
N TYR A 158 -0.16 -26.24 -0.04
CA TYR A 158 0.20 -26.60 1.33
C TYR A 158 1.13 -27.79 1.38
N ALA A 159 2.17 -27.66 2.19
CA ALA A 159 3.09 -28.76 2.53
C ALA A 159 3.51 -28.61 4.00
N GLN A 160 3.83 -29.75 4.62
CA GLN A 160 4.42 -29.78 5.95
C GLN A 160 5.88 -30.21 5.83
N ILE A 161 6.81 -29.35 6.21
CA ILE A 161 8.24 -29.65 6.23
C ILE A 161 8.66 -30.09 7.63
N GLN A 162 9.60 -31.04 7.68
CA GLN A 162 10.22 -31.51 8.91
C GLN A 162 11.60 -30.87 9.07
N ILE A 163 11.86 -30.29 10.25
CA ILE A 163 13.17 -29.76 10.60
C ILE A 163 14.11 -30.94 10.90
N GLU A 164 15.19 -31.01 10.13
CA GLU A 164 16.18 -32.10 10.24
C GLU A 164 17.37 -31.71 11.14
N ASN A 165 17.88 -30.49 10.96
CA ASN A 165 19.00 -29.97 11.72
C ASN A 165 18.71 -28.57 12.24
N ASP A 166 19.32 -28.24 13.39
CA ASP A 166 19.27 -26.90 13.94
C ASP A 166 20.06 -25.91 13.06
N SER A 167 19.51 -24.72 12.91
CA SER A 167 20.14 -23.62 12.19
C SER A 167 19.71 -22.31 12.85
N LYS A 168 20.57 -21.30 12.78
CA LYS A 168 20.24 -19.94 13.22
C LYS A 168 18.91 -19.44 12.66
N PHE A 169 18.54 -19.89 11.47
CA PHE A 169 17.36 -19.45 10.74
C PHE A 169 16.04 -20.04 11.27
N VAL A 170 16.03 -21.31 11.72
CA VAL A 170 14.80 -22.03 12.10
C VAL A 170 14.70 -22.35 13.59
N ARG A 171 15.74 -22.07 14.38
CA ARG A 171 15.79 -22.41 15.80
C ARG A 171 14.55 -21.93 16.56
N ASP A 172 13.92 -22.83 17.33
CA ASP A 172 12.71 -22.57 18.13
C ASP A 172 11.46 -22.14 17.34
N ILE A 173 11.46 -22.35 16.01
CA ILE A 173 10.30 -22.07 15.16
C ILE A 173 9.65 -23.40 14.77
N LYS A 174 8.37 -23.56 15.11
CA LYS A 174 7.58 -24.74 14.79
C LYS A 174 6.07 -24.43 14.84
N ASP A 175 5.30 -25.14 14.04
CA ASP A 175 3.83 -25.19 14.14
C ASP A 175 3.39 -26.40 14.95
N HIS A 176 4.02 -27.55 14.69
CA HIS A 176 3.69 -28.82 15.29
C HIS A 176 4.96 -29.58 15.71
N VAL A 177 4.76 -30.67 16.43
CA VAL A 177 5.80 -31.65 16.77
C VAL A 177 5.33 -33.02 16.30
N SER A 178 6.16 -33.74 15.55
CA SER A 178 5.85 -35.10 15.13
C SER A 178 5.83 -36.07 16.30
N PRO A 179 5.25 -37.28 16.15
CA PRO A 179 5.29 -38.31 17.18
C PRO A 179 6.74 -38.69 17.61
N GLU A 180 7.71 -38.52 16.72
CA GLU A 180 9.12 -38.80 16.96
C GLU A 180 9.87 -37.59 17.59
N GLY A 181 9.13 -36.50 17.91
CA GLY A 181 9.68 -35.30 18.54
C GLY A 181 10.32 -34.30 17.59
N LYS A 182 10.17 -34.44 16.28
CA LYS A 182 10.68 -33.51 15.27
C LYS A 182 9.78 -32.27 15.14
N SER A 183 10.38 -31.10 14.98
CA SER A 183 9.66 -29.86 14.69
C SER A 183 9.13 -29.86 13.26
N LEU A 184 7.87 -29.45 13.08
CA LEU A 184 7.20 -29.39 11.79
C LEU A 184 6.73 -27.95 11.55
N LEU A 185 6.81 -27.50 10.28
CA LEU A 185 6.31 -26.21 9.82
C LEU A 185 5.31 -26.40 8.67
N ASP A 186 4.21 -25.68 8.73
CA ASP A 186 3.22 -25.60 7.67
C ASP A 186 3.59 -24.47 6.72
N VAL A 187 3.86 -24.82 5.46
CA VAL A 187 4.42 -23.92 4.46
C VAL A 187 3.66 -23.99 3.14
N TRP A 188 3.91 -23.02 2.27
CA TRP A 188 3.40 -22.99 0.92
C TRP A 188 4.49 -23.25 -0.09
N MET A 189 4.35 -24.32 -0.87
CA MET A 189 5.25 -24.70 -1.97
C MET A 189 4.71 -24.17 -3.30
N SER A 190 5.64 -23.82 -4.20
CA SER A 190 5.31 -23.40 -5.57
C SER A 190 6.52 -23.63 -6.49
N HIS A 191 6.88 -24.90 -6.74
CA HIS A 191 8.06 -25.22 -7.52
C HIS A 191 7.93 -26.49 -8.36
N GLY A 192 8.70 -26.52 -9.48
CA GLY A 192 8.90 -27.71 -10.32
C GLY A 192 10.31 -28.27 -10.22
N ASP A 193 11.30 -27.41 -10.00
CA ASP A 193 12.71 -27.79 -9.84
C ASP A 193 13.06 -27.87 -8.34
N LYS A 194 14.06 -28.68 -7.99
CA LYS A 194 14.52 -28.82 -6.62
C LYS A 194 16.03 -29.03 -6.54
N VAL A 195 16.62 -28.58 -5.44
CA VAL A 195 18.02 -28.86 -5.11
C VAL A 195 18.15 -30.34 -4.78
N VAL A 196 19.05 -31.03 -5.46
CA VAL A 196 19.34 -32.48 -5.26
C VAL A 196 20.72 -32.71 -4.64
N ARG A 197 21.62 -31.75 -4.74
CA ARG A 197 22.92 -31.75 -4.08
C ARG A 197 23.23 -30.33 -3.56
N MET A 198 23.51 -30.22 -2.28
CA MET A 198 23.91 -28.97 -1.66
C MET A 198 25.31 -28.54 -2.08
N PRO A 199 25.62 -27.24 -2.03
CA PRO A 199 26.99 -26.74 -2.07
C PRO A 199 27.83 -27.24 -0.87
N GLU A 200 29.14 -27.19 -1.01
CA GLU A 200 30.06 -27.51 0.10
C GLU A 200 29.88 -26.54 1.29
N GLY A 201 29.87 -27.10 2.48
CA GLY A 201 29.68 -26.32 3.74
C GLY A 201 28.22 -26.06 4.10
N PHE A 202 27.26 -26.48 3.30
CA PHE A 202 25.84 -26.40 3.65
C PHE A 202 25.34 -27.66 4.36
N GLN A 203 24.30 -27.47 5.19
CA GLN A 203 23.55 -28.55 5.81
C GLN A 203 22.09 -28.53 5.39
N ILE A 204 21.43 -29.70 5.39
CA ILE A 204 19.96 -29.78 5.24
C ILE A 204 19.34 -29.25 6.52
N VAL A 205 18.46 -28.25 6.39
CA VAL A 205 17.71 -27.68 7.51
C VAL A 205 16.34 -28.31 7.62
N ALA A 206 15.65 -28.49 6.48
CA ALA A 206 14.33 -29.09 6.45
C ALA A 206 14.12 -29.95 5.20
N SER A 207 13.20 -30.92 5.31
CA SER A 207 12.86 -31.84 4.24
C SER A 207 11.36 -32.12 4.17
N THR A 208 10.90 -32.60 2.99
CA THR A 208 9.66 -33.35 2.80
C THR A 208 9.97 -34.67 2.09
N PRO A 209 9.04 -35.64 2.05
CA PRO A 209 9.24 -36.86 1.28
C PRO A 209 9.50 -36.63 -0.21
N SER A 210 8.95 -35.57 -0.81
CA SER A 210 9.09 -35.21 -2.23
C SER A 210 10.20 -34.18 -2.48
N CYS A 211 10.59 -33.38 -1.46
CA CYS A 211 11.67 -32.39 -1.52
C CYS A 211 12.68 -32.64 -0.37
N PRO A 212 13.69 -33.51 -0.58
CA PRO A 212 14.67 -33.87 0.46
C PRO A 212 15.50 -32.69 0.97
N ILE A 213 15.59 -31.60 0.21
CA ILE A 213 16.25 -30.35 0.61
C ILE A 213 15.25 -29.22 0.45
N ALA A 214 14.29 -29.15 1.39
CA ALA A 214 13.27 -28.09 1.44
C ALA A 214 13.81 -26.78 2.06
N ALA A 215 14.87 -26.89 2.88
CA ALA A 215 15.65 -25.75 3.34
C ALA A 215 17.11 -26.19 3.58
N MET A 216 18.04 -25.28 3.35
CA MET A 216 19.48 -25.47 3.54
C MET A 216 20.11 -24.23 4.18
N SER A 217 21.21 -24.42 4.91
CA SER A 217 21.98 -23.30 5.48
C SER A 217 23.47 -23.56 5.50
N CYS A 218 24.24 -22.47 5.41
CA CYS A 218 25.63 -22.39 5.82
C CYS A 218 25.72 -21.29 6.89
N ASP A 219 25.53 -21.69 8.14
CA ASP A 219 25.42 -20.75 9.30
C ASP A 219 26.70 -19.95 9.52
N GLU A 220 27.88 -20.48 9.14
CA GLU A 220 29.17 -19.77 9.22
C GLU A 220 29.24 -18.58 8.26
N LYS A 221 28.66 -18.70 7.06
CA LYS A 221 28.63 -17.64 6.05
C LYS A 221 27.34 -16.84 6.06
N ASN A 222 26.39 -17.15 6.94
CA ASN A 222 25.04 -16.57 6.98
C ASN A 222 24.30 -16.68 5.62
N LEU A 223 24.41 -17.84 4.96
CA LEU A 223 23.72 -18.15 3.73
C LEU A 223 22.59 -19.15 4.02
N PHE A 224 21.37 -18.80 3.63
CA PHE A 224 20.16 -19.58 3.89
C PHE A 224 19.35 -19.71 2.61
N GLY A 225 18.74 -20.88 2.42
CA GLY A 225 17.86 -21.15 1.28
C GLY A 225 16.62 -21.90 1.72
N VAL A 226 15.46 -21.49 1.23
CA VAL A 226 14.16 -22.16 1.43
C VAL A 226 13.48 -22.39 0.09
N GLN A 227 12.92 -23.58 -0.11
CA GLN A 227 12.19 -23.91 -1.32
C GLN A 227 10.75 -23.39 -1.28
N PHE A 228 10.21 -23.20 -0.10
CA PHE A 228 8.87 -22.65 0.15
C PHE A 228 8.88 -21.12 0.18
N HIS A 229 7.69 -20.54 0.21
CA HIS A 229 7.46 -19.09 0.24
C HIS A 229 7.10 -18.61 1.67
N PRO A 230 8.05 -18.08 2.46
CA PRO A 230 7.78 -17.57 3.80
C PRO A 230 6.96 -16.27 3.79
N GLU A 231 6.94 -15.54 2.67
CA GLU A 231 6.24 -14.26 2.52
C GLU A 231 4.73 -14.39 2.42
N VAL A 232 4.21 -15.57 2.01
CA VAL A 232 2.76 -15.76 1.84
C VAL A 232 2.08 -16.14 3.16
N THR A 233 0.80 -15.78 3.30
CA THR A 233 0.02 -16.00 4.53
C THR A 233 -0.19 -17.48 4.89
N HIS A 234 -0.06 -18.37 3.91
CA HIS A 234 -0.20 -19.82 4.10
C HIS A 234 1.02 -20.48 4.75
N SER A 235 2.17 -19.80 4.78
CA SER A 235 3.33 -20.20 5.58
C SER A 235 3.18 -19.62 6.98
N LEU A 236 2.66 -20.41 7.93
CA LEU A 236 2.19 -19.90 9.22
C LEU A 236 3.28 -19.19 10.02
N GLN A 237 4.52 -19.71 10.02
CA GLN A 237 5.68 -19.11 10.69
C GLN A 237 6.53 -18.23 9.74
N GLY A 238 6.05 -17.97 8.54
CA GLY A 238 6.82 -17.24 7.52
C GLY A 238 7.28 -15.86 7.98
N LYS A 239 6.40 -15.11 8.64
CA LYS A 239 6.75 -13.82 9.25
C LYS A 239 7.89 -13.95 10.25
N ARG A 240 7.84 -14.94 11.14
CA ARG A 240 8.86 -15.17 12.17
C ARG A 240 10.22 -15.58 11.58
N LEU A 241 10.21 -16.35 10.48
CA LEU A 241 11.43 -16.69 9.73
C LEU A 241 12.07 -15.44 9.13
N LEU A 242 11.26 -14.57 8.51
CA LEU A 242 11.74 -13.30 7.96
C LEU A 242 12.21 -12.32 9.05
N GLU A 243 11.51 -12.22 10.19
CA GLU A 243 11.95 -11.44 11.35
C GLU A 243 13.33 -11.89 11.83
N ARG A 244 13.54 -13.20 11.96
CA ARG A 244 14.83 -13.76 12.36
C ARG A 244 15.95 -13.46 11.38
N PHE A 245 15.68 -13.56 10.09
CA PHE A 245 16.66 -13.18 9.07
C PHE A 245 17.00 -11.69 9.14
N VAL A 246 16.01 -10.82 9.19
CA VAL A 246 16.20 -9.38 9.09
C VAL A 246 16.74 -8.78 10.39
N LEU A 247 16.17 -9.14 11.55
CA LEU A 247 16.54 -8.53 12.83
C LEU A 247 17.74 -9.25 13.48
N ASP A 248 17.67 -10.58 13.58
CA ASP A 248 18.68 -11.32 14.34
C ASP A 248 19.93 -11.60 13.48
N THR A 249 19.77 -11.98 12.22
CA THR A 249 20.89 -12.38 11.36
C THR A 249 21.53 -11.20 10.64
N CYS A 250 20.74 -10.30 10.06
CA CYS A 250 21.24 -9.07 9.44
C CYS A 250 21.54 -7.97 10.48
N GLY A 251 21.06 -8.10 11.72
CA GLY A 251 21.28 -7.14 12.79
C GLY A 251 20.57 -5.80 12.57
N CYS A 252 19.51 -5.79 11.78
CA CYS A 252 18.76 -4.56 11.51
C CYS A 252 17.93 -4.11 12.71
N GLU A 253 17.85 -2.81 12.92
CA GLU A 253 16.93 -2.19 13.87
C GLU A 253 15.60 -1.84 13.19
N ALA A 254 14.49 -1.99 13.91
CA ALA A 254 13.15 -1.66 13.37
C ALA A 254 12.90 -0.14 13.36
N LEU A 255 13.59 0.57 12.45
CA LEU A 255 13.53 2.03 12.31
C LEU A 255 12.45 2.51 11.35
N TRP A 256 11.98 1.65 10.45
CA TRP A 256 10.97 1.96 9.45
C TRP A 256 9.58 1.96 10.08
N THR A 257 9.23 3.06 10.75
CA THR A 257 7.95 3.25 11.46
C THR A 257 7.20 4.46 10.90
N PRO A 258 5.85 4.51 10.97
CA PRO A 258 5.07 5.63 10.42
C PRO A 258 5.55 7.01 10.90
N ALA A 259 5.83 7.16 12.20
CA ALA A 259 6.29 8.43 12.76
C ALA A 259 7.65 8.86 12.16
N LYS A 260 8.63 7.94 12.12
CA LYS A 260 9.96 8.23 11.57
C LYS A 260 9.93 8.46 10.05
N ILE A 261 9.08 7.73 9.33
CA ILE A 261 8.86 7.96 7.88
C ILE A 261 8.32 9.38 7.66
N ILE A 262 7.34 9.82 8.45
CA ILE A 262 6.80 11.19 8.36
C ILE A 262 7.89 12.22 8.61
N GLU A 263 8.71 12.06 9.65
CA GLU A 263 9.81 12.97 9.97
C GLU A 263 10.85 13.05 8.84
N ASP A 264 11.26 11.90 8.31
CA ASP A 264 12.18 11.81 7.17
C ASP A 264 11.61 12.50 5.92
N GLN A 265 10.36 12.20 5.56
CA GLN A 265 9.72 12.81 4.40
C GLN A 265 9.52 14.32 4.56
N ILE A 266 9.18 14.81 5.76
CA ILE A 266 9.10 16.25 6.05
C ILE A 266 10.48 16.91 5.85
N ALA A 267 11.55 16.28 6.33
CA ALA A 267 12.91 16.80 6.14
C ALA A 267 13.30 16.86 4.66
N LYS A 268 13.06 15.78 3.90
CA LYS A 268 13.31 15.71 2.44
C LYS A 268 12.51 16.78 1.68
N VAL A 269 11.22 16.93 1.96
CA VAL A 269 10.36 17.94 1.33
C VAL A 269 10.86 19.34 1.62
N ARG A 270 11.19 19.67 2.88
CA ARG A 270 11.73 20.98 3.25
C ARG A 270 13.06 21.30 2.57
N ALA A 271 13.94 20.31 2.48
CA ALA A 271 15.22 20.48 1.77
C ALA A 271 15.03 20.70 0.27
N GLN A 272 14.09 19.99 -0.36
CA GLN A 272 13.82 20.09 -1.79
C GLN A 272 13.11 21.41 -2.16
N VAL A 273 12.09 21.79 -1.39
CA VAL A 273 11.18 22.91 -1.70
C VAL A 273 11.75 24.26 -1.23
N GLY A 274 12.46 24.29 -0.11
CA GLY A 274 12.93 25.52 0.51
C GLY A 274 11.76 26.46 0.83
N THR A 275 11.82 27.70 0.32
CA THR A 275 10.79 28.73 0.53
C THR A 275 9.80 28.82 -0.65
N GLN A 276 9.85 27.92 -1.60
CA GLN A 276 9.06 27.98 -2.83
C GLN A 276 7.67 27.37 -2.63
N LYS A 277 6.77 27.63 -3.58
CA LYS A 277 5.39 27.13 -3.55
C LYS A 277 5.28 25.78 -4.22
N VAL A 278 4.34 24.97 -3.72
CA VAL A 278 4.01 23.64 -4.23
C VAL A 278 2.54 23.61 -4.61
N LEU A 279 2.22 23.06 -5.78
CA LEU A 279 0.88 22.75 -6.23
C LEU A 279 0.61 21.26 -6.09
N LEU A 280 -0.58 20.89 -5.63
CA LEU A 280 -1.02 19.50 -5.52
C LEU A 280 -2.39 19.34 -6.16
N GLY A 281 -2.54 18.35 -7.06
CA GLY A 281 -3.83 17.86 -7.51
C GLY A 281 -4.48 17.00 -6.42
N LEU A 282 -5.52 17.50 -5.77
CA LEU A 282 -6.25 16.79 -4.73
C LEU A 282 -7.43 16.05 -5.35
N SER A 283 -7.32 14.73 -5.52
CA SER A 283 -8.37 13.90 -6.13
C SER A 283 -9.44 13.42 -5.14
N GLY A 284 -9.29 13.68 -3.83
CA GLY A 284 -10.09 13.04 -2.78
C GLY A 284 -9.73 11.57 -2.52
N GLY A 285 -8.82 10.98 -3.29
CA GLY A 285 -8.28 9.64 -3.05
C GLY A 285 -7.32 9.61 -1.84
N VAL A 286 -7.06 8.41 -1.31
CA VAL A 286 -6.22 8.24 -0.11
C VAL A 286 -4.82 8.83 -0.31
N ASP A 287 -4.16 8.56 -1.43
CA ASP A 287 -2.77 9.00 -1.65
C ASP A 287 -2.65 10.51 -1.71
N SER A 288 -3.46 11.17 -2.54
CA SER A 288 -3.47 12.64 -2.63
C SER A 288 -3.85 13.30 -1.29
N SER A 289 -4.71 12.66 -0.50
CA SER A 289 -5.09 13.13 0.83
C SER A 289 -3.93 13.04 1.82
N VAL A 290 -3.17 11.95 1.80
CA VAL A 290 -1.98 11.77 2.65
C VAL A 290 -0.87 12.74 2.22
N VAL A 291 -0.65 12.93 0.92
CA VAL A 291 0.28 13.95 0.39
C VAL A 291 -0.10 15.35 0.87
N ALA A 292 -1.39 15.73 0.78
CA ALA A 292 -1.86 17.02 1.25
C ALA A 292 -1.57 17.24 2.73
N ALA A 293 -1.89 16.26 3.57
CA ALA A 293 -1.66 16.33 5.02
C ALA A 293 -0.15 16.40 5.36
N LEU A 294 0.67 15.59 4.70
CA LEU A 294 2.11 15.57 4.92
C LEU A 294 2.79 16.86 4.46
N LEU A 295 2.44 17.35 3.26
CA LEU A 295 2.97 18.61 2.74
C LEU A 295 2.53 19.81 3.57
N HIS A 296 1.26 19.85 4.00
CA HIS A 296 0.80 20.92 4.88
C HIS A 296 1.59 20.95 6.21
N ARG A 297 1.86 19.79 6.80
CA ARG A 297 2.72 19.68 7.99
C ARG A 297 4.18 20.06 7.72
N ALA A 298 4.68 19.82 6.50
CA ALA A 298 6.06 20.14 6.11
C ALA A 298 6.28 21.61 5.80
N ILE A 299 5.42 22.20 4.97
CA ILE A 299 5.64 23.52 4.33
C ILE A 299 4.46 24.51 4.52
N GLY A 300 3.38 24.13 5.22
CA GLY A 300 2.27 25.02 5.58
C GLY A 300 1.68 25.78 4.38
N ASP A 301 1.66 27.11 4.47
CA ASP A 301 1.04 28.00 3.49
C ASP A 301 1.70 28.01 2.08
N GLN A 302 2.87 27.38 1.92
CA GLN A 302 3.50 27.22 0.61
C GLN A 302 2.72 26.21 -0.27
N LEU A 303 1.88 25.33 0.35
CA LEU A 303 1.05 24.38 -0.35
C LEU A 303 -0.24 25.05 -0.85
N THR A 304 -0.56 24.82 -2.14
CA THR A 304 -1.88 25.09 -2.71
C THR A 304 -2.40 23.80 -3.35
N CYS A 305 -3.60 23.37 -3.00
CA CYS A 305 -4.26 22.22 -3.61
C CYS A 305 -5.30 22.68 -4.63
N VAL A 306 -5.42 21.97 -5.74
CA VAL A 306 -6.51 22.10 -6.70
C VAL A 306 -7.35 20.82 -6.66
N PHE A 307 -8.61 20.97 -6.33
CA PHE A 307 -9.61 19.91 -6.35
C PHE A 307 -10.55 20.11 -7.52
N VAL A 308 -10.54 19.19 -8.48
CA VAL A 308 -11.39 19.24 -9.67
C VAL A 308 -12.69 18.48 -9.40
N ASP A 309 -13.79 19.22 -9.35
CA ASP A 309 -15.14 18.66 -9.29
C ASP A 309 -15.66 18.44 -10.71
N ASN A 310 -15.56 17.20 -11.17
CA ASN A 310 -15.90 16.80 -12.52
C ASN A 310 -17.37 16.37 -12.69
N GLY A 311 -18.22 16.47 -11.65
CA GLY A 311 -19.60 16.03 -11.66
C GLY A 311 -19.78 14.50 -11.63
N LEU A 312 -18.69 13.73 -11.58
CA LEU A 312 -18.71 12.25 -11.53
C LEU A 312 -18.24 11.71 -10.18
N LEU A 313 -18.26 12.55 -9.16
CA LEU A 313 -17.92 12.20 -7.78
C LEU A 313 -19.08 11.51 -7.07
N ARG A 314 -18.77 10.83 -5.95
CA ARG A 314 -19.79 10.31 -5.02
C ARG A 314 -20.60 11.45 -4.39
N LYS A 315 -21.73 11.09 -3.75
CA LYS A 315 -22.58 12.04 -3.05
C LYS A 315 -21.80 12.81 -2.00
N ASN A 316 -21.88 14.15 -2.05
CA ASN A 316 -21.24 15.09 -1.14
C ASN A 316 -19.69 14.99 -1.06
N GLU A 317 -19.03 14.22 -1.94
CA GLU A 317 -17.59 14.00 -1.87
C GLU A 317 -16.80 15.33 -2.00
N GLY A 318 -17.20 16.21 -2.91
CA GLY A 318 -16.56 17.51 -3.07
C GLY A 318 -16.67 18.38 -1.81
N ASP A 319 -17.82 18.40 -1.17
CA ASP A 319 -18.04 19.17 0.06
C ASP A 319 -17.27 18.57 1.23
N MET A 320 -17.21 17.25 1.34
CA MET A 320 -16.40 16.55 2.35
C MET A 320 -14.91 16.85 2.21
N VAL A 321 -14.39 16.89 0.98
CA VAL A 321 -12.98 17.26 0.72
C VAL A 321 -12.72 18.70 1.15
N MET A 322 -13.58 19.65 0.80
CA MET A 322 -13.45 21.05 1.20
C MET A 322 -13.55 21.23 2.71
N GLU A 323 -14.48 20.55 3.37
CA GLU A 323 -14.62 20.60 4.81
C GLU A 323 -13.36 20.05 5.52
N MET A 324 -12.86 18.90 5.08
CA MET A 324 -11.69 18.27 5.70
C MET A 324 -10.43 19.11 5.51
N PHE A 325 -10.08 19.44 4.28
CA PHE A 325 -8.79 20.06 3.99
C PHE A 325 -8.81 21.58 4.19
N ALA A 326 -9.79 22.28 3.63
CA ALA A 326 -9.82 23.73 3.74
C ALA A 326 -10.28 24.21 5.12
N LYS A 327 -11.35 23.63 5.69
CA LYS A 327 -11.95 24.12 6.93
C LYS A 327 -11.27 23.54 8.18
N ASN A 328 -11.05 22.21 8.22
CA ASN A 328 -10.54 21.55 9.43
C ASN A 328 -9.02 21.58 9.51
N MET A 329 -8.31 21.37 8.39
CA MET A 329 -6.85 21.38 8.36
C MET A 329 -6.25 22.74 8.01
N GLY A 330 -7.02 23.68 7.46
CA GLY A 330 -6.52 24.99 7.05
C GLY A 330 -5.67 24.98 5.78
N VAL A 331 -5.75 23.92 4.98
CA VAL A 331 -5.03 23.81 3.69
C VAL A 331 -5.70 24.74 2.66
N LYS A 332 -4.90 25.46 1.90
CA LYS A 332 -5.42 26.27 0.79
C LYS A 332 -5.88 25.36 -0.36
N VAL A 333 -7.20 25.21 -0.52
CA VAL A 333 -7.81 24.39 -1.57
C VAL A 333 -8.62 25.26 -2.52
N ILE A 334 -8.34 25.13 -3.83
CA ILE A 334 -9.13 25.72 -4.91
C ILE A 334 -10.02 24.62 -5.46
N ARG A 335 -11.37 24.78 -5.38
CA ARG A 335 -12.33 23.87 -6.01
C ARG A 335 -12.65 24.38 -7.41
N ALA A 336 -12.24 23.64 -8.43
CA ALA A 336 -12.56 23.90 -9.83
C ALA A 336 -13.84 23.14 -10.19
N ASN A 337 -14.96 23.85 -10.31
CA ASN A 337 -16.24 23.26 -10.73
C ASN A 337 -16.24 23.07 -12.25
N ALA A 338 -16.11 21.85 -12.72
CA ALA A 338 -15.95 21.52 -14.13
C ALA A 338 -17.01 20.52 -14.66
N GLU A 339 -18.10 20.26 -13.92
CA GLU A 339 -19.15 19.30 -14.29
C GLU A 339 -19.62 19.48 -15.74
N GLU A 340 -19.98 20.71 -16.13
CA GLU A 340 -20.50 20.98 -17.49
C GLU A 340 -19.47 20.67 -18.57
N LEU A 341 -18.19 20.97 -18.33
CA LEU A 341 -17.12 20.69 -19.27
C LEU A 341 -16.93 19.18 -19.48
N PHE A 342 -16.87 18.41 -18.38
CA PHE A 342 -16.71 16.96 -18.45
C PHE A 342 -17.91 16.29 -19.13
N LEU A 343 -19.13 16.61 -18.71
CA LEU A 343 -20.34 16.05 -19.29
C LEU A 343 -20.49 16.43 -20.76
N GLY A 344 -20.12 17.66 -21.14
CA GLY A 344 -20.14 18.12 -22.51
C GLY A 344 -19.22 17.32 -23.43
N LYS A 345 -17.98 17.02 -22.94
CA LYS A 345 -17.01 16.21 -23.71
C LYS A 345 -17.36 14.72 -23.77
N LEU A 346 -18.12 14.23 -22.78
CA LEU A 346 -18.57 12.84 -22.73
C LEU A 346 -19.88 12.59 -23.51
N ALA A 347 -20.53 13.62 -23.98
CA ALA A 347 -21.78 13.48 -24.74
C ALA A 347 -21.59 12.58 -25.96
N GLY A 348 -22.42 11.55 -26.09
CA GLY A 348 -22.38 10.57 -27.19
C GLY A 348 -21.24 9.54 -27.09
N VAL A 349 -20.42 9.57 -26.03
CA VAL A 349 -19.30 8.63 -25.84
C VAL A 349 -19.76 7.44 -25.01
N ALA A 350 -19.73 6.25 -25.60
CA ALA A 350 -20.15 5.00 -24.94
C ALA A 350 -18.99 4.01 -24.72
N ASP A 351 -17.88 4.14 -25.45
CA ASP A 351 -16.71 3.26 -25.30
C ASP A 351 -15.97 3.53 -23.99
N PRO A 352 -15.73 2.53 -23.14
CA PRO A 352 -15.11 2.70 -21.82
C PRO A 352 -13.71 3.31 -21.87
N GLU A 353 -12.89 2.91 -22.84
CA GLU A 353 -11.53 3.43 -22.97
C GLU A 353 -11.52 4.88 -23.47
N ALA A 354 -12.43 5.23 -24.38
CA ALA A 354 -12.63 6.61 -24.81
C ALA A 354 -13.08 7.50 -23.64
N LYS A 355 -14.02 7.04 -22.79
CA LYS A 355 -14.43 7.75 -21.59
C LYS A 355 -13.24 8.03 -20.67
N ARG A 356 -12.42 7.01 -20.36
CA ARG A 356 -11.23 7.15 -19.51
C ARG A 356 -10.25 8.18 -20.06
N LYS A 357 -9.97 8.15 -21.36
CA LYS A 357 -9.06 9.09 -22.02
C LYS A 357 -9.59 10.52 -21.97
N ILE A 358 -10.88 10.72 -22.27
CA ILE A 358 -11.52 12.04 -22.24
C ILE A 358 -11.50 12.61 -20.81
N ILE A 359 -11.88 11.81 -19.82
CA ILE A 359 -11.90 12.23 -18.42
C ILE A 359 -10.48 12.60 -17.96
N GLY A 360 -9.49 11.76 -18.26
CA GLY A 360 -8.08 12.03 -17.91
C GLY A 360 -7.54 13.30 -18.56
N ALA A 361 -7.74 13.46 -19.88
CA ALA A 361 -7.31 14.66 -20.62
C ALA A 361 -7.99 15.94 -20.12
N THR A 362 -9.29 15.87 -19.85
CA THR A 362 -10.06 17.03 -19.35
C THR A 362 -9.63 17.40 -17.93
N PHE A 363 -9.28 16.40 -17.10
CA PHE A 363 -8.75 16.66 -15.77
C PHE A 363 -7.45 17.44 -15.84
N ILE A 364 -6.51 17.05 -16.72
CA ILE A 364 -5.25 17.76 -16.92
C ILE A 364 -5.51 19.18 -17.40
N GLU A 365 -6.39 19.38 -18.40
CA GLU A 365 -6.75 20.70 -18.93
C GLU A 365 -7.28 21.65 -17.83
N VAL A 366 -8.23 21.19 -17.01
CA VAL A 366 -8.77 21.99 -15.90
C VAL A 366 -7.71 22.28 -14.86
N PHE A 367 -6.86 21.30 -14.56
CA PHE A 367 -5.77 21.46 -13.62
C PHE A 367 -4.73 22.49 -14.10
N ASP A 368 -4.34 22.42 -15.37
CA ASP A 368 -3.38 23.35 -16.00
C ASP A 368 -3.96 24.77 -16.08
N ASP A 369 -5.25 24.92 -16.36
CA ASP A 369 -5.94 26.22 -16.32
C ASP A 369 -5.88 26.84 -14.92
N GLU A 370 -6.16 26.09 -13.87
CA GLU A 370 -6.04 26.57 -12.50
C GLU A 370 -4.57 26.83 -12.09
N ALA A 371 -3.65 25.95 -12.50
CA ALA A 371 -2.22 26.12 -12.26
C ALA A 371 -1.67 27.41 -12.92
N SER A 372 -2.10 27.73 -14.14
CA SER A 372 -1.68 28.92 -14.88
C SER A 372 -2.07 30.23 -14.21
N LYS A 373 -3.14 30.24 -13.40
CA LYS A 373 -3.58 31.40 -12.61
C LYS A 373 -2.69 31.67 -11.41
N LEU A 374 -1.88 30.67 -11.01
CA LEU A 374 -0.97 30.75 -9.88
C LEU A 374 0.40 31.23 -10.36
N LYS A 375 0.95 32.27 -9.72
CA LYS A 375 2.28 32.79 -10.04
C LYS A 375 3.35 32.12 -9.19
N ASP A 376 4.49 31.86 -9.81
CA ASP A 376 5.71 31.40 -9.13
C ASP A 376 5.49 30.09 -8.34
N VAL A 377 5.02 29.06 -9.02
CA VAL A 377 4.85 27.71 -8.46
C VAL A 377 5.75 26.74 -9.25
N PRO A 378 7.00 26.53 -8.80
CA PRO A 378 7.94 25.68 -9.54
C PRO A 378 7.81 24.19 -9.23
N PHE A 379 6.99 23.79 -8.27
CA PHE A 379 6.84 22.40 -7.87
C PHE A 379 5.41 21.89 -8.01
N LEU A 380 5.30 20.66 -8.54
CA LEU A 380 4.08 19.86 -8.58
C LEU A 380 4.23 18.65 -7.67
N ALA A 381 3.34 18.48 -6.72
CA ALA A 381 3.30 17.31 -5.88
C ALA A 381 2.41 16.20 -6.47
N GLN A 382 2.85 14.97 -6.35
CA GLN A 382 2.14 13.78 -6.80
C GLN A 382 2.08 12.69 -5.73
N GLY A 383 1.01 11.92 -5.74
CA GLY A 383 0.80 10.77 -4.85
C GLY A 383 1.33 9.46 -5.43
N THR A 384 2.44 9.49 -6.16
CA THR A 384 3.13 8.29 -6.66
C THR A 384 3.54 7.41 -5.49
N ILE A 385 3.25 6.10 -5.56
CA ILE A 385 3.62 5.11 -4.55
C ILE A 385 4.59 4.08 -5.11
N TYR A 386 5.22 3.29 -4.25
CA TYR A 386 6.28 2.36 -4.66
C TYR A 386 5.85 1.32 -5.71
N PRO A 387 4.65 0.72 -5.66
CA PRO A 387 4.17 -0.13 -6.76
C PRO A 387 4.15 0.55 -8.14
N ASP A 388 3.76 1.84 -8.21
CA ASP A 388 3.76 2.59 -9.47
C ASP A 388 5.18 2.73 -10.05
N VAL A 389 6.17 2.91 -9.18
CA VAL A 389 7.59 2.98 -9.57
C VAL A 389 8.09 1.66 -10.14
N ILE A 390 7.76 0.54 -9.48
CA ILE A 390 8.15 -0.81 -9.92
C ILE A 390 7.51 -1.13 -11.28
N GLU A 391 6.21 -0.89 -11.44
CA GLU A 391 5.49 -1.14 -12.69
C GLU A 391 6.07 -0.30 -13.85
N SER A 392 6.43 0.95 -13.59
CA SER A 392 7.03 1.84 -14.60
C SER A 392 8.44 1.41 -15.01
N ALA A 393 9.23 0.90 -14.09
CA ALA A 393 10.57 0.37 -14.37
C ALA A 393 10.48 -0.91 -15.22
N ALA A 394 9.55 -1.82 -14.90
CA ALA A 394 9.31 -3.04 -15.67
C ALA A 394 8.85 -2.76 -17.11
N ALA A 395 8.01 -1.74 -17.31
CA ALA A 395 7.56 -1.31 -18.64
C ALA A 395 8.72 -0.81 -19.54
N LYS A 396 9.68 -0.08 -18.97
CA LYS A 396 10.87 0.42 -19.70
C LYS A 396 11.81 -0.70 -20.16
N THR A 397 11.88 -1.80 -19.42
CA THR A 397 12.72 -2.95 -19.75
C THR A 397 12.08 -3.93 -20.75
N GLY A 398 10.83 -3.71 -21.15
CA GLY A 398 10.09 -4.53 -22.12
C GLY A 398 9.72 -5.94 -21.61
N LYS A 399 9.90 -6.22 -20.32
CA LYS A 399 9.67 -7.53 -19.69
C LYS A 399 8.28 -7.70 -19.06
N ALA A 400 7.44 -6.65 -19.09
CA ALA A 400 6.07 -6.74 -18.57
C ALA A 400 5.05 -6.19 -19.59
N HIS A 401 3.93 -6.90 -19.75
CA HIS A 401 2.75 -6.33 -20.43
C HIS A 401 2.13 -5.26 -19.52
N VAL A 402 2.04 -4.04 -20.03
CA VAL A 402 1.39 -2.91 -19.33
C VAL A 402 -0.09 -3.22 -19.17
N ILE A 403 -0.51 -3.62 -17.98
CA ILE A 403 -1.93 -3.92 -17.66
C ILE A 403 -2.67 -2.66 -17.19
N LYS A 404 -1.96 -1.61 -16.77
CA LYS A 404 -2.55 -0.37 -16.28
C LYS A 404 -1.92 0.86 -16.92
N SER A 405 -2.70 1.54 -17.76
CA SER A 405 -2.36 2.85 -18.36
C SER A 405 -2.71 4.06 -17.49
N HIS A 406 -3.00 3.88 -16.20
CA HIS A 406 -3.76 4.87 -15.41
C HIS A 406 -3.03 5.48 -14.20
N HIS A 407 -1.75 5.18 -13.97
CA HIS A 407 -0.97 5.84 -12.93
C HIS A 407 0.03 6.82 -13.52
N ASN A 408 0.01 8.05 -13.00
CA ASN A 408 0.62 9.29 -13.48
C ASN A 408 2.16 9.34 -13.66
N VAL A 409 2.85 8.22 -13.76
CA VAL A 409 4.32 8.20 -13.92
C VAL A 409 4.77 8.54 -15.35
N GLY A 410 3.83 8.69 -16.30
CA GLY A 410 4.12 9.03 -17.69
C GLY A 410 3.09 9.95 -18.38
N GLY A 411 2.13 10.50 -17.62
CA GLY A 411 1.01 11.25 -18.17
C GLY A 411 1.11 12.78 -18.06
N LEU A 412 2.19 13.31 -17.53
CA LEU A 412 2.40 14.75 -17.50
C LEU A 412 2.89 15.22 -18.87
N PRO A 413 2.42 16.40 -19.36
CA PRO A 413 2.94 17.00 -20.58
C PRO A 413 4.45 17.17 -20.51
N GLU A 414 5.17 16.84 -21.58
CA GLU A 414 6.63 17.04 -21.69
C GLU A 414 7.04 18.51 -21.51
N ASP A 415 6.10 19.42 -21.70
CA ASP A 415 6.28 20.88 -21.60
C ASP A 415 6.13 21.43 -20.18
N MET A 416 5.80 20.59 -19.19
CA MET A 416 5.58 21.04 -17.82
C MET A 416 6.89 21.44 -17.16
N LYS A 417 7.05 22.75 -16.89
CA LYS A 417 8.27 23.35 -16.30
C LYS A 417 8.39 23.15 -14.79
N MET A 418 7.50 22.39 -14.16
CA MET A 418 7.49 22.16 -12.71
C MET A 418 8.31 20.91 -12.35
N SER A 419 9.07 21.02 -11.27
CA SER A 419 9.76 19.86 -10.67
C SER A 419 8.81 19.05 -9.80
N LEU A 420 8.95 17.72 -9.80
CA LEU A 420 8.09 16.83 -9.02
C LEU A 420 8.51 16.75 -7.56
N VAL A 421 7.50 16.70 -6.68
CA VAL A 421 7.62 16.37 -5.25
C VAL A 421 6.78 15.14 -4.99
N GLU A 422 7.41 14.00 -4.71
CA GLU A 422 6.75 12.69 -4.61
C GLU A 422 7.02 12.06 -3.22
N PRO A 423 6.40 12.54 -2.15
CA PRO A 423 6.76 12.13 -0.79
C PRO A 423 6.34 10.69 -0.44
N LEU A 424 5.50 10.05 -1.26
CA LEU A 424 5.05 8.67 -1.03
C LEU A 424 5.76 7.65 -1.94
N ARG A 425 6.73 8.07 -2.75
CA ARG A 425 7.36 7.28 -3.82
C ARG A 425 8.01 5.98 -3.34
N GLU A 426 8.47 5.96 -2.10
CA GLU A 426 9.11 4.79 -1.48
C GLU A 426 8.12 3.88 -0.74
N LEU A 427 6.82 4.22 -0.67
CA LEU A 427 5.85 3.61 0.23
C LEU A 427 4.88 2.67 -0.47
N PHE A 428 4.58 1.55 0.17
CA PHE A 428 3.43 0.71 -0.21
C PHE A 428 2.11 1.32 0.27
N LYS A 429 1.01 0.90 -0.33
CA LYS A 429 -0.33 1.43 -0.04
C LYS A 429 -0.75 1.29 1.43
N ASP A 430 -0.39 0.19 2.07
CA ASP A 430 -0.67 -0.04 3.50
C ASP A 430 0.16 0.88 4.41
N GLU A 431 1.39 1.21 4.03
CA GLU A 431 2.24 2.19 4.72
C GLU A 431 1.65 3.59 4.58
N VAL A 432 1.20 3.97 3.38
CA VAL A 432 0.50 5.25 3.13
C VAL A 432 -0.72 5.39 4.04
N ARG A 433 -1.52 4.33 4.19
CA ARG A 433 -2.67 4.33 5.10
C ARG A 433 -2.27 4.54 6.56
N LYS A 434 -1.24 3.83 7.05
CA LYS A 434 -0.72 4.00 8.41
C LYS A 434 -0.24 5.43 8.66
N ILE A 435 0.50 6.00 7.71
CA ILE A 435 0.95 7.40 7.74
C ILE A 435 -0.24 8.35 7.74
N GLY A 436 -1.26 8.08 6.94
CA GLY A 436 -2.48 8.89 6.92
C GLY A 436 -3.15 9.00 8.28
N LEU A 437 -3.28 7.89 9.01
CA LEU A 437 -3.81 7.89 10.38
C LEU A 437 -2.90 8.67 11.35
N GLU A 438 -1.59 8.49 11.26
CA GLU A 438 -0.60 9.19 12.10
C GLU A 438 -0.60 10.71 11.83
N LEU A 439 -0.92 11.13 10.62
CA LEU A 439 -1.13 12.53 10.23
C LEU A 439 -2.49 13.09 10.68
N GLY A 440 -3.35 12.27 11.28
CA GLY A 440 -4.66 12.68 11.81
C GLY A 440 -5.81 12.63 10.80
N LEU A 441 -5.63 11.98 9.65
CA LEU A 441 -6.75 11.76 8.73
C LEU A 441 -7.77 10.77 9.33
N PRO A 442 -9.08 10.97 9.13
CA PRO A 442 -10.10 10.06 9.61
C PRO A 442 -9.95 8.65 9.06
N TYR A 443 -10.23 7.64 9.89
CA TYR A 443 -10.15 6.23 9.52
C TYR A 443 -10.95 5.92 8.24
N ASP A 444 -12.18 6.39 8.14
CA ASP A 444 -13.06 6.16 6.98
C ASP A 444 -12.55 6.81 5.69
N MET A 445 -11.77 7.88 5.78
CA MET A 445 -11.08 8.46 4.62
C MET A 445 -9.90 7.60 4.17
N VAL A 446 -9.11 7.12 5.11
CA VAL A 446 -7.89 6.33 4.84
C VAL A 446 -8.21 4.91 4.39
N TYR A 447 -9.25 4.29 4.95
CA TYR A 447 -9.68 2.92 4.64
C TYR A 447 -10.92 2.85 3.75
N ARG A 448 -11.23 3.94 3.05
CA ARG A 448 -12.31 3.95 2.06
C ARG A 448 -12.08 2.93 0.95
N HIS A 449 -13.17 2.39 0.43
CA HIS A 449 -13.12 1.54 -0.75
C HIS A 449 -12.49 2.27 -1.95
N PRO A 450 -11.76 1.57 -2.82
CA PRO A 450 -11.24 2.15 -4.05
C PRO A 450 -12.35 2.84 -4.85
N PHE A 451 -12.03 4.04 -5.35
CA PHE A 451 -12.88 4.77 -6.27
C PHE A 451 -12.01 5.17 -7.46
N PRO A 452 -12.35 4.73 -8.68
CA PRO A 452 -11.50 4.92 -9.85
C PRO A 452 -11.38 6.41 -10.22
N GLY A 453 -10.27 6.79 -10.87
CA GLY A 453 -10.04 8.16 -11.32
C GLY A 453 -11.17 8.72 -12.18
N PRO A 454 -11.76 7.95 -13.13
CA PRO A 454 -12.94 8.39 -13.91
C PRO A 454 -14.24 8.53 -13.09
N GLY A 455 -14.23 8.17 -11.81
CA GLY A 455 -15.39 8.29 -10.93
C GLY A 455 -16.58 7.45 -11.38
N LEU A 456 -17.78 8.02 -11.27
CA LEU A 456 -19.03 7.38 -11.72
C LEU A 456 -19.07 7.16 -13.24
N GLY A 457 -18.21 7.82 -14.03
CA GLY A 457 -18.18 7.69 -15.49
C GLY A 457 -17.97 6.26 -15.99
N VAL A 458 -17.24 5.41 -15.26
CA VAL A 458 -17.03 3.98 -15.57
C VAL A 458 -17.97 3.05 -14.79
N ARG A 459 -18.95 3.62 -14.09
CA ARG A 459 -20.04 2.90 -13.42
C ARG A 459 -21.41 3.20 -14.05
N ILE A 460 -21.41 4.00 -15.13
CA ILE A 460 -22.55 4.24 -16.01
C ILE A 460 -22.23 3.53 -17.32
N LEU A 461 -22.92 2.43 -17.62
CA LEU A 461 -22.70 1.70 -18.86
C LEU A 461 -23.13 2.54 -20.07
N GLY A 462 -22.27 2.58 -21.10
CA GLY A 462 -22.53 3.38 -22.29
C GLY A 462 -22.38 4.89 -22.06
N GLU A 463 -23.26 5.71 -22.64
CA GLU A 463 -23.17 7.17 -22.60
C GLU A 463 -23.38 7.73 -21.20
N VAL A 464 -22.50 8.64 -20.76
CA VAL A 464 -22.60 9.34 -19.48
C VAL A 464 -23.51 10.55 -19.61
N LYS A 465 -24.57 10.60 -18.78
CA LYS A 465 -25.49 11.73 -18.67
C LYS A 465 -25.64 12.20 -17.25
N LYS A 466 -25.88 13.49 -17.04
CA LYS A 466 -26.09 14.04 -15.69
C LYS A 466 -27.20 13.31 -14.94
N GLU A 467 -28.35 13.07 -15.56
CA GLU A 467 -29.46 12.31 -14.98
C GLU A 467 -29.02 10.92 -14.48
N TYR A 468 -28.20 10.21 -15.25
CA TYR A 468 -27.71 8.88 -14.88
C TYR A 468 -26.71 8.94 -13.71
N ALA A 469 -25.85 9.97 -13.72
CA ALA A 469 -24.88 10.19 -12.64
C ALA A 469 -25.60 10.56 -11.33
N ASP A 470 -26.66 11.37 -11.39
CA ASP A 470 -27.43 11.76 -10.21
C ASP A 470 -28.17 10.56 -9.59
N ILE A 471 -28.83 9.73 -10.42
CA ILE A 471 -29.49 8.48 -9.98
C ILE A 471 -28.45 7.52 -9.36
N LEU A 472 -27.32 7.30 -10.05
CA LEU A 472 -26.29 6.39 -9.60
C LEU A 472 -25.66 6.86 -8.27
N ARG A 473 -25.45 8.15 -8.11
CA ARG A 473 -24.88 8.77 -6.91
C ARG A 473 -25.75 8.49 -5.68
N GLU A 474 -27.07 8.61 -5.82
CA GLU A 474 -28.02 8.29 -4.75
C GLU A 474 -28.02 6.78 -4.45
N ALA A 475 -28.04 5.93 -5.49
CA ALA A 475 -28.03 4.47 -5.31
C ALA A 475 -26.72 3.98 -4.64
N ASP A 476 -25.56 4.52 -5.05
CA ASP A 476 -24.26 4.21 -4.44
C ASP A 476 -24.23 4.64 -2.96
N ALA A 477 -24.77 5.83 -2.65
CA ALA A 477 -24.86 6.31 -1.28
C ALA A 477 -25.72 5.41 -0.38
N ILE A 478 -26.90 5.03 -0.83
CA ILE A 478 -27.80 4.10 -0.09
C ILE A 478 -27.09 2.77 0.15
N PHE A 479 -26.42 2.22 -0.87
CA PHE A 479 -25.73 0.94 -0.74
C PHE A 479 -24.61 1.01 0.30
N LEU A 480 -23.77 2.03 0.26
CA LEU A 480 -22.67 2.20 1.21
C LEU A 480 -23.18 2.48 2.63
N GLU A 481 -24.23 3.29 2.80
CA GLU A 481 -24.87 3.53 4.09
C GLU A 481 -25.35 2.22 4.75
N GLU A 482 -26.01 1.35 3.99
CA GLU A 482 -26.50 0.09 4.50
C GLU A 482 -25.38 -0.92 4.79
N LEU A 483 -24.30 -0.90 4.00
CA LEU A 483 -23.10 -1.70 4.31
C LEU A 483 -22.46 -1.26 5.61
N HIS A 484 -22.36 0.05 5.87
CA HIS A 484 -21.86 0.58 7.15
C HIS A 484 -22.78 0.19 8.31
N ALA A 485 -24.09 0.38 8.16
CA ALA A 485 -25.08 0.08 9.20
C ALA A 485 -25.12 -1.41 9.57
N ALA A 486 -24.82 -2.29 8.62
CA ALA A 486 -24.79 -3.75 8.81
C ALA A 486 -23.39 -4.30 9.14
N ASP A 487 -22.38 -3.45 9.34
CA ASP A 487 -20.98 -3.86 9.58
C ASP A 487 -20.39 -4.74 8.46
N TRP A 488 -20.77 -4.47 7.21
CA TRP A 488 -20.27 -5.15 6.02
C TRP A 488 -19.30 -4.32 5.19
N TYR A 489 -19.21 -3.00 5.41
CA TYR A 489 -18.32 -2.14 4.64
C TYR A 489 -16.86 -2.60 4.71
N HIS A 490 -16.33 -2.84 5.91
CA HIS A 490 -14.95 -3.28 6.10
C HIS A 490 -14.72 -4.79 5.88
N LYS A 491 -15.79 -5.57 5.75
CA LYS A 491 -15.71 -7.00 5.36
C LYS A 491 -15.59 -7.18 3.85
N THR A 492 -16.02 -6.17 3.08
CA THR A 492 -15.84 -6.13 1.63
C THR A 492 -14.62 -5.29 1.27
N SER A 493 -13.91 -5.67 0.22
CA SER A 493 -12.73 -4.92 -0.27
C SER A 493 -13.11 -3.76 -1.18
N GLN A 494 -14.21 -3.92 -1.91
CA GLN A 494 -14.81 -2.88 -2.76
C GLN A 494 -16.30 -3.16 -2.95
N ALA A 495 -17.14 -2.12 -2.81
CA ALA A 495 -18.56 -2.18 -3.07
C ALA A 495 -19.03 -0.88 -3.72
N PHE A 496 -19.97 -0.99 -4.68
CA PHE A 496 -20.49 0.13 -5.42
C PHE A 496 -21.78 -0.25 -6.20
N ALA A 497 -22.51 0.77 -6.61
CA ALA A 497 -23.61 0.64 -7.56
C ALA A 497 -23.16 0.90 -9.00
N VAL A 498 -23.87 0.34 -9.96
CA VAL A 498 -23.68 0.51 -11.41
C VAL A 498 -25.03 0.89 -12.04
N PHE A 499 -25.02 1.93 -12.88
CA PHE A 499 -26.19 2.32 -13.65
C PHE A 499 -26.22 1.57 -14.98
N ILE A 500 -27.32 0.82 -15.19
CA ILE A 500 -27.57 0.11 -16.44
C ILE A 500 -28.60 0.93 -17.24
N PRO A 501 -28.24 1.52 -18.42
CA PRO A 501 -29.10 2.36 -19.21
C PRO A 501 -30.14 1.52 -19.99
N GLN A 502 -30.75 0.57 -19.32
CA GLN A 502 -31.80 -0.29 -19.81
C GLN A 502 -33.05 -0.11 -18.95
N LYS A 503 -34.16 0.20 -19.58
CA LYS A 503 -35.44 0.28 -18.89
C LYS A 503 -36.07 -1.11 -18.74
N SER A 504 -36.50 -1.41 -17.52
CA SER A 504 -37.23 -2.62 -17.15
C SER A 504 -38.68 -2.27 -16.85
N VAL A 505 -39.60 -3.21 -17.13
CA VAL A 505 -41.01 -3.04 -16.77
C VAL A 505 -41.15 -3.11 -15.24
N GLY A 506 -41.83 -2.12 -14.68
CA GLY A 506 -42.27 -2.07 -13.30
C GLY A 506 -43.79 -1.85 -13.24
N VAL A 507 -44.38 -2.10 -12.08
CA VAL A 507 -45.79 -1.83 -11.79
C VAL A 507 -45.86 -0.90 -10.59
N VAL A 508 -46.47 0.26 -10.76
CA VAL A 508 -46.67 1.23 -9.67
C VAL A 508 -48.17 1.55 -9.67
N GLY A 509 -48.86 1.16 -8.58
CA GLY A 509 -50.31 1.13 -8.53
C GLY A 509 -50.83 0.20 -9.63
N ASP A 510 -51.84 0.64 -10.41
CA ASP A 510 -52.44 -0.15 -11.50
C ASP A 510 -51.77 0.10 -12.88
N GLY A 511 -50.64 0.85 -12.91
CA GLY A 511 -50.00 1.27 -14.16
C GLY A 511 -48.64 0.59 -14.38
N ARG A 512 -48.37 0.23 -15.67
CA ARG A 512 -47.02 -0.18 -16.09
C ARG A 512 -46.15 1.04 -16.27
N ARG A 513 -44.91 0.97 -15.70
CA ARG A 513 -43.86 1.95 -15.95
C ARG A 513 -42.62 1.26 -16.50
N TYR A 514 -41.80 2.00 -17.23
CA TYR A 514 -40.52 1.56 -17.78
C TYR A 514 -39.45 2.43 -17.14
N GLU A 515 -38.73 1.87 -16.21
CA GLU A 515 -37.78 2.60 -15.36
C GLU A 515 -36.42 1.90 -15.36
N TRP A 516 -35.40 2.59 -14.87
CA TRP A 516 -33.99 2.18 -14.95
C TRP A 516 -33.68 0.99 -14.02
N VAL A 517 -32.55 0.33 -14.34
CA VAL A 517 -32.01 -0.78 -13.58
C VAL A 517 -30.71 -0.35 -12.91
N ILE A 518 -30.56 -0.66 -11.64
CA ILE A 518 -29.30 -0.52 -10.86
C ILE A 518 -28.74 -1.91 -10.59
N ALA A 519 -27.44 -2.12 -10.87
CA ALA A 519 -26.74 -3.29 -10.39
C ALA A 519 -25.90 -2.92 -9.16
N LEU A 520 -25.83 -3.83 -8.18
CA LEU A 520 -24.97 -3.73 -7.03
C LEU A 520 -23.79 -4.68 -7.21
N ARG A 521 -22.59 -4.23 -6.91
CA ARG A 521 -21.36 -5.01 -6.93
C ARG A 521 -20.68 -4.91 -5.60
N ALA A 522 -20.36 -6.06 -4.96
CA ALA A 522 -19.49 -6.12 -3.80
C ALA A 522 -18.55 -7.31 -3.94
N VAL A 523 -17.27 -7.10 -3.63
CA VAL A 523 -16.24 -8.13 -3.76
C VAL A 523 -15.36 -8.20 -2.52
N GLU A 524 -14.83 -9.42 -2.29
CA GLU A 524 -13.79 -9.70 -1.32
C GLU A 524 -12.52 -10.09 -2.08
N THR A 525 -11.41 -9.48 -1.72
CA THR A 525 -10.10 -9.74 -2.32
C THR A 525 -8.98 -9.34 -1.36
N ILE A 526 -7.80 -9.94 -1.54
CA ILE A 526 -6.60 -9.61 -0.79
C ILE A 526 -5.66 -8.74 -1.65
N ASP A 527 -5.58 -9.02 -2.93
CA ASP A 527 -4.56 -8.49 -3.83
C ASP A 527 -5.12 -7.72 -5.05
N PHE A 528 -6.44 -7.68 -5.21
CA PHE A 528 -7.15 -7.15 -6.38
C PHE A 528 -6.81 -7.83 -7.72
N MET A 529 -5.94 -8.84 -7.72
CA MET A 529 -5.66 -9.70 -8.88
C MET A 529 -6.77 -10.71 -9.09
N THR A 530 -7.19 -11.34 -8.00
CA THR A 530 -8.33 -12.25 -7.93
C THR A 530 -9.37 -11.68 -6.95
N ALA A 531 -10.63 -11.87 -7.23
CA ALA A 531 -11.71 -11.45 -6.35
C ALA A 531 -12.90 -12.42 -6.44
N ARG A 532 -13.52 -12.66 -5.32
CA ARG A 532 -14.83 -13.32 -5.26
C ARG A 532 -15.91 -12.28 -4.98
N TRP A 533 -17.13 -12.52 -5.48
CA TRP A 533 -18.27 -11.73 -5.07
C TRP A 533 -18.56 -11.92 -3.59
N ALA A 534 -18.93 -10.85 -2.89
CA ALA A 534 -19.21 -10.91 -1.46
C ALA A 534 -20.58 -11.55 -1.19
N HIS A 535 -20.63 -12.50 -0.28
CA HIS A 535 -21.88 -13.18 0.11
C HIS A 535 -22.65 -12.33 1.13
N LEU A 536 -23.18 -11.18 0.68
CA LEU A 536 -23.98 -10.31 1.52
C LEU A 536 -25.25 -11.02 1.99
N PRO A 537 -25.70 -10.78 3.24
CA PRO A 537 -26.99 -11.32 3.72
C PRO A 537 -28.15 -10.91 2.81
N TYR A 538 -29.07 -11.83 2.56
CA TYR A 538 -30.25 -11.56 1.71
C TYR A 538 -31.11 -10.43 2.27
N GLU A 539 -31.24 -10.32 3.58
CA GLU A 539 -31.98 -9.26 4.26
C GLU A 539 -31.34 -7.88 4.02
N LEU A 540 -30.00 -7.83 3.92
CA LEU A 540 -29.29 -6.62 3.57
C LEU A 540 -29.53 -6.23 2.11
N LEU A 541 -29.44 -7.18 1.19
CA LEU A 541 -29.74 -6.96 -0.22
C LEU A 541 -31.20 -6.52 -0.44
N GLU A 542 -32.13 -7.14 0.25
CA GLU A 542 -33.55 -6.75 0.23
C GLU A 542 -33.73 -5.32 0.73
N LYS A 543 -33.12 -4.96 1.86
CA LYS A 543 -33.19 -3.61 2.44
C LYS A 543 -32.65 -2.56 1.47
N VAL A 544 -31.45 -2.80 0.91
CA VAL A 544 -30.82 -1.90 -0.08
C VAL A 544 -31.72 -1.74 -1.31
N SER A 545 -32.22 -2.85 -1.87
CA SER A 545 -33.12 -2.84 -3.02
C SER A 545 -34.40 -2.05 -2.75
N ASN A 546 -35.03 -2.28 -1.60
CA ASN A 546 -36.25 -1.58 -1.22
C ASN A 546 -36.00 -0.07 -1.05
N ARG A 547 -34.90 0.34 -0.42
CA ARG A 547 -34.53 1.74 -0.28
C ARG A 547 -34.28 2.40 -1.65
N ILE A 548 -33.48 1.78 -2.51
CA ILE A 548 -33.19 2.32 -3.84
C ILE A 548 -34.46 2.53 -4.65
N ILE A 549 -35.37 1.54 -4.68
CA ILE A 549 -36.61 1.60 -5.47
C ILE A 549 -37.60 2.63 -4.88
N ASN A 550 -37.64 2.81 -3.57
CA ASN A 550 -38.60 3.71 -2.92
C ASN A 550 -38.10 5.15 -2.78
N GLU A 551 -36.76 5.35 -2.64
CA GLU A 551 -36.18 6.67 -2.40
C GLU A 551 -35.70 7.36 -3.69
N ILE A 552 -35.45 6.58 -4.78
CA ILE A 552 -34.95 7.13 -6.06
C ILE A 552 -36.02 7.03 -7.14
N GLU A 553 -36.44 8.16 -7.65
CA GLU A 553 -37.39 8.19 -8.77
C GLU A 553 -36.78 7.54 -10.02
N HIS A 554 -37.62 6.91 -10.83
CA HIS A 554 -37.26 6.28 -12.09
C HIS A 554 -36.39 5.02 -12.02
N VAL A 555 -36.28 4.40 -10.85
CA VAL A 555 -35.64 3.08 -10.66
C VAL A 555 -36.69 2.06 -10.22
N SER A 556 -36.80 0.94 -10.95
CA SER A 556 -37.78 -0.10 -10.63
C SER A 556 -37.16 -1.48 -10.45
N ARG A 557 -35.86 -1.62 -10.61
CA ARG A 557 -35.18 -2.91 -10.50
C ARG A 557 -33.76 -2.77 -9.98
N VAL A 558 -33.43 -3.64 -9.04
CA VAL A 558 -32.06 -3.80 -8.51
C VAL A 558 -31.60 -5.23 -8.78
N ALA A 559 -30.38 -5.41 -9.28
CA ALA A 559 -29.71 -6.68 -9.49
C ALA A 559 -28.45 -6.76 -8.63
N TYR A 560 -27.99 -7.96 -8.28
CA TYR A 560 -26.72 -8.16 -7.59
C TYR A 560 -25.77 -8.99 -8.46
N ASP A 561 -24.56 -8.48 -8.72
CA ASP A 561 -23.56 -9.17 -9.54
C ASP A 561 -22.79 -10.22 -8.72
N VAL A 562 -22.95 -11.47 -9.13
CA VAL A 562 -22.35 -12.67 -8.49
C VAL A 562 -21.14 -13.21 -9.26
N SER A 563 -20.51 -12.38 -10.09
CA SER A 563 -19.36 -12.77 -10.90
C SER A 563 -18.05 -12.66 -10.13
N SER A 564 -17.16 -13.64 -10.28
CA SER A 564 -15.81 -13.63 -9.70
C SER A 564 -14.78 -13.10 -10.71
N LYS A 565 -13.67 -12.57 -10.23
CA LYS A 565 -12.51 -12.20 -11.06
C LYS A 565 -11.40 -13.25 -10.88
N PRO A 566 -10.91 -13.91 -11.94
CA PRO A 566 -11.45 -13.91 -13.30
C PRO A 566 -12.77 -14.70 -13.42
N PRO A 567 -13.51 -14.69 -14.57
CA PRO A 567 -13.20 -13.95 -15.79
C PRO A 567 -13.67 -12.49 -15.78
N ALA A 568 -14.62 -12.11 -14.89
CA ALA A 568 -15.05 -10.72 -14.78
C ALA A 568 -13.98 -9.82 -14.19
N THR A 569 -14.07 -8.51 -14.42
CA THR A 569 -13.29 -7.49 -13.68
C THR A 569 -14.04 -7.08 -12.41
N ILE A 570 -13.44 -6.28 -11.54
CA ILE A 570 -14.13 -5.72 -10.37
C ILE A 570 -15.05 -4.59 -10.85
N GLU A 571 -14.49 -3.56 -11.51
CA GLU A 571 -15.29 -2.53 -12.19
C GLU A 571 -15.94 -3.12 -13.45
N TRP A 572 -17.05 -2.58 -13.86
CA TRP A 572 -17.79 -3.07 -15.04
C TRP A 572 -17.28 -2.48 -16.37
N GLU A 573 -16.71 -1.27 -16.34
CA GLU A 573 -16.07 -0.61 -17.48
C GLU A 573 -14.63 -0.15 -17.18
#